data_c8bf4a0ba0debc1fb1453af274db35ee
#
_entry.id   c8bf4a0ba0debc1fb1453af274db35ee
#
_cell.length_a   1.000
_cell.length_b   1.000
_cell.length_c   1.000
_cell.angle_alpha   90.00
_cell.angle_beta   90.00
_cell.angle_gamma   90.00
#
_symmetry.space_group_name_H-M   'P 1'
#
loop_
_entity.id
_entity.type
_entity.pdbx_description
1 polymer ?
#
loop_
_entity_poly.entity_id
_entity_poly.type
_entity_poly.pdbx_seq_one_letter_code
_entity_poly.pdbx_strand_id
1 'polypeptide(L)'
;MTRYNFDKITNRKGTNCLKYDFAVERGKPADVLPLWVADMDFPVSEEITKSLHAAVEHGIYGYTQPKDAYYNAVMNWMERNHNWKTEREWIVKTPGVVFALGAAVKAFTDPGDAILIQNPVYYPFTNIIRDNDRRVVDNTLIYEKTAGQSGDNGYRIDFEDFERKLEQEHIKLFILCNPHNPVGRVWTVEELQQLGEICLRHHVIVVSDEIHNDFVYPGYEHTVFATVDPRFAEVTVTCTAPSKTFNLAGLQISNIFIPNEKLRKAFQTEIDKTGYDEPNALGIVACEAAYRAGEDWLDQLRAYLLKNLNFLRNFLQEKIPQIHLVEPEGTYLVWLDCSELGITGEELDQFIVDKAGLWLDGGSMFGPSGAAFQRVNIACPQATLELALNKLKAAVDNLK
;
A
#
# COMPACT_ATOMS: atom_id res chain seq x y z
N MET A 1 11.98 26.68 -8.37
CA MET A 1 11.12 26.20 -9.48
C MET A 1 11.00 24.71 -9.34
N THR A 2 9.79 24.17 -9.44
CA THR A 2 9.57 22.71 -9.43
C THR A 2 10.18 22.12 -10.69
N ARG A 3 11.05 21.09 -10.55
CA ARG A 3 11.69 20.38 -11.67
C ARG A 3 10.71 19.48 -12.41
N TYR A 4 9.72 18.94 -11.70
CA TYR A 4 8.73 17.99 -12.22
C TYR A 4 7.35 18.62 -12.33
N ASN A 5 6.66 18.35 -13.44
CA ASN A 5 5.32 18.87 -13.70
C ASN A 5 4.26 17.79 -13.46
N PHE A 6 3.71 17.74 -12.26
CA PHE A 6 2.64 16.80 -11.87
C PHE A 6 1.23 17.27 -12.33
N ASP A 7 1.08 18.49 -12.82
CA ASP A 7 -0.19 18.94 -13.43
C ASP A 7 -0.38 18.44 -14.87
N LYS A 8 0.70 17.88 -15.49
CA LYS A 8 0.63 17.34 -16.85
C LYS A 8 -0.21 16.06 -16.89
N ILE A 9 -1.31 16.09 -17.63
CA ILE A 9 -2.13 14.92 -17.91
C ILE A 9 -1.40 14.02 -18.91
N THR A 10 -1.09 12.79 -18.50
CA THR A 10 -0.49 11.76 -19.36
C THR A 10 -1.60 10.81 -19.83
N ASN A 11 -1.78 10.69 -21.14
CA ASN A 11 -2.72 9.72 -21.68
C ASN A 11 -2.20 8.30 -21.46
N ARG A 12 -2.96 7.50 -20.73
CA ARG A 12 -2.64 6.09 -20.42
C ARG A 12 -3.53 5.10 -21.19
N LYS A 13 -4.52 5.59 -21.97
CA LYS A 13 -5.39 4.74 -22.79
C LYS A 13 -4.62 4.18 -23.99
N GLY A 14 -4.88 2.92 -24.32
CA GLY A 14 -4.20 2.23 -25.42
C GLY A 14 -2.80 1.74 -25.11
N THR A 15 -2.43 1.66 -23.83
CA THR A 15 -1.12 1.17 -23.35
C THR A 15 -1.19 -0.18 -22.63
N ASN A 16 -2.33 -0.85 -22.66
CA ASN A 16 -2.68 -2.01 -21.85
C ASN A 16 -2.66 -1.69 -20.35
N CYS A 17 -2.91 -0.45 -19.99
CA CYS A 17 -2.94 0.00 -18.61
C CYS A 17 -4.15 -0.58 -17.88
N LEU A 18 -3.91 -1.37 -16.84
CA LEU A 18 -4.96 -2.01 -16.04
C LEU A 18 -6.00 -1.00 -15.53
N LYS A 19 -5.55 0.20 -15.16
CA LYS A 19 -6.39 1.27 -14.60
C LYS A 19 -7.38 1.83 -15.62
N TYR A 20 -6.98 1.97 -16.91
CA TYR A 20 -7.74 2.69 -17.93
C TYR A 20 -8.33 1.80 -19.04
N ASP A 21 -7.65 0.71 -19.42
CA ASP A 21 -7.98 -0.02 -20.65
C ASP A 21 -8.88 -1.24 -20.41
N PHE A 22 -9.13 -1.63 -19.14
CA PHE A 22 -9.86 -2.84 -18.79
C PHE A 22 -11.19 -2.57 -18.06
N ALA A 23 -11.78 -1.39 -18.24
CA ALA A 23 -13.04 -1.04 -17.58
C ALA A 23 -14.19 -1.98 -18.03
N VAL A 24 -14.34 -2.18 -19.33
CA VAL A 24 -15.43 -3.00 -19.91
C VAL A 24 -15.30 -4.47 -19.52
N GLU A 25 -14.10 -5.03 -19.61
CA GLU A 25 -13.82 -6.42 -19.21
C GLU A 25 -14.07 -6.68 -17.71
N ARG A 26 -14.03 -5.59 -16.91
CA ARG A 26 -14.33 -5.61 -15.47
C ARG A 26 -15.75 -5.15 -15.15
N GLY A 27 -16.64 -5.13 -16.16
CA GLY A 27 -18.05 -4.77 -15.97
C GLY A 27 -18.31 -3.31 -15.64
N LYS A 28 -17.41 -2.40 -16.03
CA LYS A 28 -17.57 -0.95 -15.84
C LYS A 28 -17.83 -0.24 -17.17
N PRO A 29 -18.52 0.91 -17.17
CA PRO A 29 -18.69 1.72 -18.37
C PRO A 29 -17.33 2.11 -19.01
N ALA A 30 -17.27 2.15 -20.35
CA ALA A 30 -16.03 2.45 -21.09
C ALA A 30 -15.48 3.88 -20.84
N ASP A 31 -16.33 4.80 -20.41
CA ASP A 31 -16.02 6.21 -20.14
C ASP A 31 -15.88 6.54 -18.64
N VAL A 32 -15.91 5.52 -17.77
CA VAL A 32 -15.73 5.71 -16.33
C VAL A 32 -14.37 6.32 -16.03
N LEU A 33 -14.30 7.28 -15.10
CA LEU A 33 -13.06 7.89 -14.65
C LEU A 33 -12.43 7.05 -13.53
N PRO A 34 -11.27 6.39 -13.77
CA PRO A 34 -10.71 5.48 -12.78
C PRO A 34 -9.79 6.17 -11.79
N LEU A 35 -10.06 5.99 -10.49
CA LEU A 35 -9.22 6.40 -9.36
C LEU A 35 -9.08 5.26 -8.33
N TRP A 36 -9.09 4.01 -8.79
CA TRP A 36 -9.11 2.80 -7.97
C TRP A 36 -7.72 2.17 -7.76
N VAL A 37 -6.96 1.90 -8.81
CA VAL A 37 -5.65 1.24 -8.71
C VAL A 37 -4.64 2.13 -8.00
N ALA A 38 -3.84 1.52 -7.14
CA ALA A 38 -2.78 2.17 -6.37
C ALA A 38 -1.48 2.39 -7.17
N ASP A 39 -1.58 2.70 -8.47
CA ASP A 39 -0.51 3.27 -9.29
C ASP A 39 -0.78 4.77 -9.52
N MET A 40 0.23 5.53 -9.91
CA MET A 40 0.11 6.97 -10.09
C MET A 40 -0.05 7.34 -11.57
N ASP A 41 -0.68 8.49 -11.83
CA ASP A 41 -0.79 9.04 -13.18
C ASP A 41 0.38 9.99 -13.54
N PHE A 42 1.51 9.83 -12.86
CA PHE A 42 2.72 10.63 -13.04
C PHE A 42 3.85 9.81 -13.67
N PRO A 43 4.59 10.39 -14.64
CA PRO A 43 5.83 9.80 -15.11
C PRO A 43 6.85 9.66 -13.97
N VAL A 44 7.68 8.64 -14.04
CA VAL A 44 8.81 8.44 -13.13
C VAL A 44 9.88 9.53 -13.31
N SER A 45 10.86 9.61 -12.39
CA SER A 45 11.96 10.58 -12.50
C SER A 45 12.78 10.40 -13.77
N GLU A 46 13.45 11.49 -14.22
CA GLU A 46 14.34 11.43 -15.37
C GLU A 46 15.51 10.47 -15.17
N GLU A 47 16.01 10.32 -13.94
CA GLU A 47 17.10 9.43 -13.59
C GLU A 47 16.73 7.96 -13.82
N ILE A 48 15.51 7.58 -13.43
CA ILE A 48 14.97 6.25 -13.69
C ILE A 48 14.82 6.04 -15.20
N THR A 49 14.22 7.01 -15.91
CA THR A 49 14.01 6.93 -17.36
C THR A 49 15.33 6.79 -18.11
N LYS A 50 16.37 7.58 -17.76
CA LYS A 50 17.71 7.50 -18.37
C LYS A 50 18.36 6.13 -18.15
N SER A 51 18.26 5.60 -16.93
CA SER A 51 18.84 4.29 -16.61
C SER A 51 18.14 3.15 -17.39
N LEU A 52 16.82 3.23 -17.51
CA LEU A 52 16.05 2.28 -18.32
C LEU A 52 16.39 2.39 -19.81
N HIS A 53 16.52 3.60 -20.36
CA HIS A 53 16.94 3.79 -21.76
C HIS A 53 18.29 3.17 -22.05
N ALA A 54 19.28 3.38 -21.18
CA ALA A 54 20.60 2.77 -21.35
C ALA A 54 20.54 1.23 -21.36
N ALA A 55 19.70 0.64 -20.50
CA ALA A 55 19.50 -0.80 -20.47
C ALA A 55 18.80 -1.33 -21.74
N VAL A 56 17.81 -0.57 -22.27
CA VAL A 56 17.10 -0.92 -23.50
C VAL A 56 18.02 -0.78 -24.72
N GLU A 57 18.86 0.26 -24.80
CA GLU A 57 19.83 0.44 -25.88
C GLU A 57 20.88 -0.68 -25.93
N HIS A 58 21.24 -1.24 -24.77
CA HIS A 58 22.12 -2.42 -24.71
C HIS A 58 21.53 -3.64 -25.44
N GLY A 59 20.20 -3.80 -25.40
CA GLY A 59 19.43 -4.73 -26.22
C GLY A 59 19.61 -6.22 -25.91
N ILE A 60 20.28 -6.60 -24.81
CA ILE A 60 20.46 -7.99 -24.37
C ILE A 60 19.80 -8.17 -23.01
N TYR A 61 18.72 -8.95 -22.97
CA TYR A 61 17.89 -9.21 -21.77
C TYR A 61 18.13 -10.63 -21.26
N GLY A 62 19.39 -10.94 -20.95
CA GLY A 62 19.81 -12.23 -20.39
C GLY A 62 19.55 -12.32 -18.88
N TYR A 63 19.89 -13.47 -18.30
CA TYR A 63 19.82 -13.68 -16.85
C TYR A 63 20.64 -12.63 -16.10
N THR A 64 20.02 -11.99 -15.11
CA THR A 64 20.59 -10.83 -14.42
C THR A 64 20.41 -10.96 -12.92
N GLN A 65 21.49 -10.71 -12.19
CA GLN A 65 21.46 -10.66 -10.72
C GLN A 65 21.95 -9.27 -10.26
N PRO A 66 21.37 -8.72 -9.18
CA PRO A 66 21.82 -7.45 -8.61
C PRO A 66 23.22 -7.59 -8.01
N LYS A 67 24.02 -6.52 -8.14
CA LYS A 67 25.36 -6.38 -7.55
C LYS A 67 25.37 -5.36 -6.42
N ASP A 68 26.56 -5.08 -5.90
CA ASP A 68 26.76 -4.19 -4.74
C ASP A 68 26.11 -2.82 -4.89
N ALA A 69 26.09 -2.25 -6.10
CA ALA A 69 25.46 -0.95 -6.36
C ALA A 69 23.95 -0.97 -6.03
N TYR A 70 23.27 -2.05 -6.39
CA TYR A 70 21.85 -2.24 -6.06
C TYR A 70 21.62 -2.35 -4.55
N TYR A 71 22.35 -3.26 -3.89
CA TYR A 71 22.20 -3.47 -2.45
C TYR A 71 22.54 -2.21 -1.66
N ASN A 72 23.61 -1.50 -2.05
CA ASN A 72 23.98 -0.23 -1.43
C ASN A 72 22.89 0.84 -1.64
N ALA A 73 22.25 0.91 -2.81
CA ALA A 73 21.15 1.85 -3.04
C ALA A 73 19.96 1.57 -2.12
N VAL A 74 19.57 0.28 -2.00
CA VAL A 74 18.49 -0.18 -1.14
C VAL A 74 18.80 0.09 0.35
N MET A 75 19.97 -0.34 0.83
CA MET A 75 20.37 -0.17 2.23
C MET A 75 20.51 1.30 2.61
N ASN A 76 21.15 2.10 1.76
CA ASN A 76 21.29 3.55 1.99
C ASN A 76 19.94 4.27 2.01
N TRP A 77 18.95 3.79 1.21
CA TRP A 77 17.59 4.34 1.28
C TRP A 77 16.95 4.09 2.62
N MET A 78 17.02 2.86 3.13
CA MET A 78 16.47 2.50 4.44
C MET A 78 17.15 3.26 5.57
N GLU A 79 18.46 3.42 5.51
CA GLU A 79 19.20 4.18 6.52
C GLU A 79 18.83 5.67 6.51
N ARG A 80 18.78 6.33 5.33
CA ARG A 80 18.51 7.76 5.23
C ARG A 80 17.04 8.14 5.49
N ASN A 81 16.11 7.34 4.98
CA ASN A 81 14.68 7.70 5.00
C ASN A 81 13.91 7.05 6.15
N HIS A 82 14.43 5.97 6.74
CA HIS A 82 13.74 5.19 7.77
C HIS A 82 14.61 4.91 8.99
N ASN A 83 15.78 5.56 9.09
CA ASN A 83 16.73 5.38 10.20
C ASN A 83 17.02 3.90 10.53
N TRP A 84 17.01 3.05 9.50
CA TRP A 84 17.23 1.61 9.65
C TRP A 84 18.48 1.14 8.91
N LYS A 85 19.52 0.87 9.69
CA LYS A 85 20.74 0.27 9.17
C LYS A 85 20.53 -1.21 8.92
N THR A 86 20.56 -1.62 7.66
CA THR A 86 20.31 -2.98 7.21
C THR A 86 21.56 -3.67 6.68
N GLU A 87 21.51 -4.98 6.52
CA GLU A 87 22.58 -5.80 5.97
C GLU A 87 22.14 -6.44 4.66
N ARG A 88 23.09 -6.61 3.74
CA ARG A 88 22.82 -7.21 2.43
C ARG A 88 22.20 -8.60 2.54
N GLU A 89 22.67 -9.39 3.48
CA GLU A 89 22.24 -10.76 3.73
C GLU A 89 20.78 -10.85 4.16
N TRP A 90 20.22 -9.77 4.72
CA TRP A 90 18.80 -9.73 5.11
C TRP A 90 17.86 -9.61 3.92
N ILE A 91 18.37 -9.15 2.74
CA ILE A 91 17.54 -8.75 1.60
C ILE A 91 17.26 -9.95 0.69
N VAL A 92 16.00 -10.36 0.67
CA VAL A 92 15.44 -11.30 -0.30
C VAL A 92 14.61 -10.52 -1.32
N LYS A 93 14.85 -10.78 -2.61
CA LYS A 93 14.13 -10.11 -3.72
C LYS A 93 12.94 -10.94 -4.15
N THR A 94 11.83 -10.28 -4.41
CA THR A 94 10.63 -10.90 -4.96
C THR A 94 10.03 -10.04 -6.08
N PRO A 95 9.16 -10.58 -6.95
CA PRO A 95 8.54 -9.79 -8.02
C PRO A 95 7.52 -8.76 -7.51
N GLY A 96 7.15 -8.83 -6.22
CA GLY A 96 6.22 -7.91 -5.59
C GLY A 96 5.92 -8.33 -4.17
N VAL A 97 5.41 -7.39 -3.35
CA VAL A 97 5.09 -7.65 -1.95
C VAL A 97 3.97 -8.70 -1.82
N VAL A 98 2.98 -8.71 -2.70
CA VAL A 98 1.91 -9.73 -2.69
C VAL A 98 2.46 -11.15 -2.87
N PHE A 99 3.46 -11.33 -3.73
CA PHE A 99 4.19 -12.60 -3.85
C PHE A 99 4.93 -12.96 -2.56
N ALA A 100 5.60 -11.97 -1.96
CA ALA A 100 6.31 -12.15 -0.69
C ALA A 100 5.37 -12.58 0.44
N LEU A 101 4.18 -11.98 0.53
CA LEU A 101 3.14 -12.39 1.49
C LEU A 101 2.75 -13.86 1.30
N GLY A 102 2.55 -14.30 0.05
CA GLY A 102 2.25 -15.70 -0.26
C GLY A 102 3.39 -16.66 0.13
N ALA A 103 4.65 -16.26 -0.09
CA ALA A 103 5.82 -17.02 0.35
C ALA A 103 5.89 -17.09 1.89
N ALA A 104 5.64 -15.98 2.60
CA ALA A 104 5.63 -15.96 4.06
C ALA A 104 4.51 -16.82 4.66
N VAL A 105 3.30 -16.77 4.10
CA VAL A 105 2.18 -17.63 4.51
C VAL A 105 2.59 -19.10 4.42
N LYS A 106 3.22 -19.53 3.34
CA LYS A 106 3.66 -20.93 3.16
C LYS A 106 4.85 -21.29 4.03
N ALA A 107 5.79 -20.36 4.23
CA ALA A 107 7.01 -20.61 4.98
C ALA A 107 6.77 -20.79 6.49
N PHE A 108 5.75 -20.11 7.02
CA PHE A 108 5.60 -19.97 8.48
C PHE A 108 4.30 -20.58 9.02
N THR A 109 3.47 -21.13 8.14
CA THR A 109 2.20 -21.76 8.54
C THR A 109 1.93 -23.01 7.73
N ASP A 110 1.10 -23.90 8.27
CA ASP A 110 0.58 -25.08 7.58
C ASP A 110 -0.87 -24.85 7.11
N PRO A 111 -1.37 -25.62 6.12
CA PRO A 111 -2.80 -25.61 5.74
C PRO A 111 -3.71 -25.79 6.97
N GLY A 112 -4.72 -24.94 7.10
CA GLY A 112 -5.62 -24.90 8.26
C GLY A 112 -5.21 -23.98 9.38
N ASP A 113 -3.95 -23.54 9.45
CA ASP A 113 -3.50 -22.56 10.45
C ASP A 113 -4.23 -21.22 10.32
N ALA A 114 -4.31 -20.50 11.43
CA ALA A 114 -4.95 -19.20 11.51
C ALA A 114 -3.92 -18.07 11.35
N ILE A 115 -4.28 -17.10 10.51
CA ILE A 115 -3.50 -15.89 10.24
C ILE A 115 -4.35 -14.68 10.58
N LEU A 116 -3.80 -13.75 11.36
CA LEU A 116 -4.48 -12.55 11.79
C LEU A 116 -4.22 -11.39 10.85
N ILE A 117 -5.28 -10.62 10.55
CA ILE A 117 -5.25 -9.34 9.85
C ILE A 117 -6.14 -8.33 10.59
N GLN A 118 -6.09 -7.05 10.20
CA GLN A 118 -6.83 -5.96 10.85
C GLN A 118 -7.69 -5.21 9.84
N ASN A 119 -8.94 -5.69 9.62
CA ASN A 119 -9.87 -5.03 8.71
C ASN A 119 -10.38 -3.66 9.25
N PRO A 120 -10.71 -2.69 8.35
CA PRO A 120 -10.58 -2.78 6.90
C PRO A 120 -9.12 -2.72 6.49
N VAL A 121 -8.66 -3.67 5.67
CA VAL A 121 -7.27 -3.77 5.23
C VAL A 121 -7.18 -4.22 3.78
N TYR A 122 -6.04 -4.04 3.16
CA TYR A 122 -5.74 -4.41 1.77
C TYR A 122 -6.22 -5.83 1.45
N TYR A 123 -7.26 -5.93 0.61
CA TYR A 123 -7.99 -7.16 0.33
C TYR A 123 -7.14 -8.36 -0.15
N PRO A 124 -5.98 -8.17 -0.84
CA PRO A 124 -5.13 -9.29 -1.17
C PRO A 124 -4.58 -10.06 0.04
N PHE A 125 -4.55 -9.49 1.25
CA PHE A 125 -4.19 -10.25 2.46
C PHE A 125 -5.18 -11.39 2.68
N THR A 126 -6.47 -11.10 2.66
CA THR A 126 -7.53 -12.12 2.79
C THR A 126 -7.44 -13.17 1.69
N ASN A 127 -7.23 -12.75 0.44
CA ASN A 127 -7.15 -13.65 -0.70
C ASN A 127 -5.96 -14.61 -0.56
N ILE A 128 -4.76 -14.08 -0.29
CA ILE A 128 -3.54 -14.88 -0.14
C ILE A 128 -3.67 -15.91 0.99
N ILE A 129 -4.28 -15.53 2.11
CA ILE A 129 -4.50 -16.44 3.24
C ILE A 129 -5.41 -17.59 2.80
N ARG A 130 -6.55 -17.29 2.18
CA ARG A 130 -7.54 -18.28 1.73
C ARG A 130 -7.06 -19.15 0.59
N ASP A 131 -6.41 -18.54 -0.42
CA ASP A 131 -5.90 -19.22 -1.61
C ASP A 131 -4.75 -20.19 -1.28
N ASN A 132 -4.18 -20.08 -0.08
CA ASN A 132 -3.20 -21.01 0.44
C ASN A 132 -3.76 -21.92 1.55
N ASP A 133 -5.07 -22.11 1.63
CA ASP A 133 -5.75 -23.01 2.59
C ASP A 133 -5.54 -22.63 4.07
N ARG A 134 -5.35 -21.34 4.39
CA ARG A 134 -5.25 -20.85 5.77
C ARG A 134 -6.54 -20.14 6.17
N ARG A 135 -6.78 -20.04 7.48
CA ARG A 135 -7.95 -19.34 8.02
C ARG A 135 -7.62 -17.87 8.30
N VAL A 136 -8.50 -16.99 7.87
CA VAL A 136 -8.43 -15.57 8.21
C VAL A 136 -9.03 -15.37 9.60
N VAL A 137 -8.30 -14.72 10.48
CA VAL A 137 -8.81 -14.19 11.75
C VAL A 137 -8.70 -12.67 11.70
N ASP A 138 -9.78 -11.99 11.99
CA ASP A 138 -9.89 -10.54 11.87
C ASP A 138 -9.93 -9.87 13.24
N ASN A 139 -8.91 -9.05 13.52
CA ASN A 139 -8.95 -8.06 14.59
C ASN A 139 -9.43 -6.73 13.98
N THR A 140 -10.75 -6.59 13.82
CA THR A 140 -11.35 -5.41 13.20
C THR A 140 -10.96 -4.13 13.94
N LEU A 141 -10.42 -3.14 13.21
CA LEU A 141 -10.10 -1.83 13.76
C LEU A 141 -11.37 -1.13 14.25
N ILE A 142 -11.27 -0.48 15.40
CA ILE A 142 -12.35 0.36 15.92
C ILE A 142 -12.33 1.70 15.18
N TYR A 143 -13.46 2.11 14.63
CA TYR A 143 -13.64 3.43 14.02
C TYR A 143 -14.57 4.30 14.85
N GLU A 144 -14.10 5.45 15.27
CA GLU A 144 -14.89 6.51 15.88
C GLU A 144 -14.86 7.72 14.96
N LYS A 145 -16.04 8.05 14.40
CA LYS A 145 -16.16 9.19 13.50
C LYS A 145 -15.75 10.47 14.26
N THR A 146 -14.64 11.04 13.87
CA THR A 146 -14.18 12.31 14.42
C THR A 146 -14.98 13.43 13.78
N ALA A 147 -15.61 14.26 14.58
CA ALA A 147 -16.50 15.35 14.12
C ALA A 147 -15.69 16.50 13.46
N GLY A 148 -14.91 16.19 12.41
CA GLY A 148 -14.14 17.18 11.65
C GLY A 148 -13.00 17.86 12.45
N GLN A 149 -12.55 17.27 13.53
CA GLN A 149 -11.34 17.73 14.23
C GLN A 149 -10.15 17.36 13.37
N SER A 150 -9.48 18.37 12.83
CA SER A 150 -8.27 18.18 12.04
C SER A 150 -7.21 17.45 12.87
N GLY A 151 -6.74 16.32 12.36
CA GLY A 151 -5.59 15.60 12.90
C GLY A 151 -5.88 14.29 13.63
N ASP A 152 -7.12 13.85 13.73
CA ASP A 152 -7.47 12.53 14.25
C ASP A 152 -8.08 11.66 13.15
N ASN A 153 -7.44 10.52 12.85
CA ASN A 153 -7.91 9.56 11.85
C ASN A 153 -9.20 8.82 12.30
N GLY A 154 -9.39 8.64 13.59
CA GLY A 154 -10.53 7.94 14.18
C GLY A 154 -10.41 6.41 14.21
N TYR A 155 -9.40 5.81 13.55
CA TYR A 155 -9.16 4.37 13.61
C TYR A 155 -8.13 4.00 14.69
N ARG A 156 -8.41 2.94 15.45
CA ARG A 156 -7.51 2.40 16.50
C ARG A 156 -7.56 0.89 16.54
N ILE A 157 -6.49 0.32 17.10
CA ILE A 157 -6.36 -1.12 17.34
C ILE A 157 -7.14 -1.47 18.60
N ASP A 158 -7.92 -2.55 18.54
CA ASP A 158 -8.47 -3.23 19.72
C ASP A 158 -7.44 -4.24 20.24
N PHE A 159 -6.59 -3.79 21.15
CA PHE A 159 -5.51 -4.62 21.70
C PHE A 159 -6.00 -5.78 22.56
N GLU A 160 -7.14 -5.61 23.25
CA GLU A 160 -7.74 -6.68 24.06
C GLU A 160 -8.26 -7.80 23.16
N ASP A 161 -8.98 -7.45 22.08
CA ASP A 161 -9.43 -8.40 21.07
C ASP A 161 -8.25 -9.03 20.33
N PHE A 162 -7.20 -8.25 20.03
CA PHE A 162 -5.98 -8.72 19.36
C PHE A 162 -5.33 -9.85 20.18
N GLU A 163 -5.01 -9.60 21.45
CA GLU A 163 -4.36 -10.58 22.32
C GLU A 163 -5.25 -11.81 22.56
N ARG A 164 -6.54 -11.58 22.82
CA ARG A 164 -7.51 -12.66 22.99
C ARG A 164 -7.58 -13.59 21.78
N LYS A 165 -7.52 -13.04 20.55
CA LYS A 165 -7.52 -13.84 19.32
C LYS A 165 -6.24 -14.59 19.10
N LEU A 166 -5.09 -14.02 19.42
CA LEU A 166 -3.83 -14.73 19.35
C LEU A 166 -3.86 -16.00 20.22
N GLU A 167 -4.40 -15.89 21.41
CA GLU A 167 -4.50 -17.01 22.35
C GLU A 167 -5.54 -18.06 21.92
N GLN A 168 -6.78 -17.62 21.65
CA GLN A 168 -7.91 -18.52 21.40
C GLN A 168 -7.86 -19.21 20.04
N GLU A 169 -7.38 -18.52 18.99
CA GLU A 169 -7.33 -19.02 17.62
C GLU A 169 -5.98 -19.66 17.27
N HIS A 170 -5.03 -19.69 18.19
CA HIS A 170 -3.69 -20.23 17.98
C HIS A 170 -2.98 -19.65 16.76
N ILE A 171 -3.02 -18.31 16.66
CA ILE A 171 -2.45 -17.56 15.54
C ILE A 171 -0.95 -17.88 15.38
N LYS A 172 -0.53 -18.16 14.14
CA LYS A 172 0.89 -18.41 13.79
C LYS A 172 1.56 -17.21 13.15
N LEU A 173 0.77 -16.42 12.42
CA LEU A 173 1.24 -15.31 11.61
C LEU A 173 0.28 -14.11 11.75
N PHE A 174 0.83 -12.92 11.90
CA PHE A 174 0.12 -11.66 11.81
C PHE A 174 0.64 -10.87 10.60
N ILE A 175 -0.26 -10.42 9.73
CA ILE A 175 0.09 -9.53 8.62
C ILE A 175 -0.27 -8.10 9.03
N LEU A 176 0.75 -7.33 9.37
CA LEU A 176 0.65 -5.91 9.71
C LEU A 176 0.72 -5.06 8.44
N CYS A 177 -0.17 -4.09 8.29
CA CYS A 177 -0.12 -3.05 7.25
C CYS A 177 0.35 -1.73 7.87
N ASN A 178 1.52 -1.21 7.47
CA ASN A 178 2.11 -0.02 8.09
C ASN A 178 2.92 0.82 7.08
N PRO A 179 2.46 1.98 6.63
CA PRO A 179 1.15 2.61 6.86
C PRO A 179 -0.05 1.78 6.39
N HIS A 180 -1.18 1.94 7.09
CA HIS A 180 -2.35 1.07 6.92
C HIS A 180 -3.26 1.52 5.77
N ASN A 181 -3.37 0.70 4.74
CA ASN A 181 -4.28 0.88 3.62
C ASN A 181 -5.55 0.01 3.84
N PRO A 182 -6.78 0.57 3.82
CA PRO A 182 -7.16 1.86 3.22
C PRO A 182 -7.27 3.04 4.20
N VAL A 183 -7.24 2.82 5.50
CA VAL A 183 -7.64 3.83 6.50
C VAL A 183 -6.64 4.97 6.68
N GLY A 184 -5.43 4.83 6.13
CA GLY A 184 -4.42 5.89 6.13
C GLY A 184 -3.68 6.08 7.47
N ARG A 185 -3.80 5.14 8.44
CA ARG A 185 -3.06 5.21 9.71
C ARG A 185 -1.55 4.99 9.50
N VAL A 186 -0.77 5.73 10.26
CA VAL A 186 0.66 5.49 10.51
C VAL A 186 0.78 5.14 12.00
N TRP A 187 1.02 3.86 12.29
CA TRP A 187 1.02 3.38 13.67
C TRP A 187 2.14 4.03 14.48
N THR A 188 1.82 4.49 15.70
CA THR A 188 2.81 5.09 16.58
C THR A 188 3.79 4.06 17.14
N VAL A 189 4.92 4.53 17.65
CA VAL A 189 5.92 3.64 18.28
C VAL A 189 5.29 2.85 19.44
N GLU A 190 4.41 3.49 20.22
CA GLU A 190 3.71 2.86 21.34
C GLU A 190 2.74 1.76 20.87
N GLU A 191 1.97 2.01 19.79
CA GLU A 191 1.08 1.00 19.20
C GLU A 191 1.88 -0.19 18.65
N LEU A 192 2.97 0.09 17.93
CA LEU A 192 3.86 -0.95 17.39
C LEU A 192 4.57 -1.73 18.50
N GLN A 193 5.00 -1.06 19.58
CA GLN A 193 5.60 -1.68 20.74
C GLN A 193 4.61 -2.65 21.39
N GLN A 194 3.37 -2.23 21.59
CA GLN A 194 2.33 -3.07 22.20
C GLN A 194 2.00 -4.29 21.32
N LEU A 195 1.84 -4.11 20.01
CA LEU A 195 1.65 -5.21 19.05
C LEU A 195 2.80 -6.21 19.12
N GLY A 196 4.04 -5.72 19.08
CA GLY A 196 5.24 -6.56 19.10
C GLY A 196 5.41 -7.34 20.39
N GLU A 197 5.17 -6.73 21.54
CA GLU A 197 5.21 -7.42 22.83
C GLU A 197 4.16 -8.53 22.94
N ILE A 198 2.95 -8.30 22.42
CA ILE A 198 1.91 -9.33 22.37
C ILE A 198 2.34 -10.46 21.43
N CYS A 199 2.82 -10.16 20.22
CA CYS A 199 3.30 -11.17 19.27
C CYS A 199 4.44 -12.01 19.85
N LEU A 200 5.40 -11.40 20.53
CA LEU A 200 6.50 -12.13 21.20
C LEU A 200 6.00 -13.09 22.26
N ARG A 201 5.06 -12.64 23.14
CA ARG A 201 4.50 -13.51 24.20
C ARG A 201 3.81 -14.75 23.63
N HIS A 202 3.15 -14.61 22.49
CA HIS A 202 2.39 -15.68 21.83
C HIS A 202 3.16 -16.40 20.71
N HIS A 203 4.46 -16.08 20.53
CA HIS A 203 5.33 -16.68 19.49
C HIS A 203 4.79 -16.53 18.06
N VAL A 204 4.17 -15.38 17.76
CA VAL A 204 3.60 -15.05 16.46
C VAL A 204 4.65 -14.37 15.59
N ILE A 205 4.81 -14.83 14.34
CA ILE A 205 5.64 -14.18 13.34
C ILE A 205 4.87 -12.99 12.76
N VAL A 206 5.54 -11.85 12.58
CA VAL A 206 4.96 -10.65 12.00
C VAL A 206 5.47 -10.45 10.57
N VAL A 207 4.55 -10.38 9.61
CA VAL A 207 4.87 -9.90 8.25
C VAL A 207 4.40 -8.46 8.16
N SER A 208 5.34 -7.52 8.23
CA SER A 208 5.07 -6.10 8.16
C SER A 208 5.09 -5.63 6.69
N ASP A 209 3.93 -5.38 6.14
CA ASP A 209 3.80 -4.75 4.81
C ASP A 209 3.98 -3.24 4.95
N GLU A 210 5.19 -2.78 4.62
CA GLU A 210 5.62 -1.39 4.70
C GLU A 210 5.79 -0.75 3.32
N ILE A 211 5.05 -1.23 2.32
CA ILE A 211 5.16 -0.76 0.93
C ILE A 211 4.81 0.72 0.76
N HIS A 212 4.09 1.32 1.72
CA HIS A 212 3.70 2.74 1.74
C HIS A 212 4.57 3.60 2.67
N ASN A 213 5.65 3.08 3.22
CA ASN A 213 6.50 3.72 4.23
C ASN A 213 7.02 5.11 3.84
N ASP A 214 7.22 5.38 2.54
CA ASP A 214 7.70 6.66 2.04
C ASP A 214 6.60 7.76 1.93
N PHE A 215 5.32 7.41 2.17
CA PHE A 215 4.20 8.34 2.08
C PHE A 215 3.59 8.60 3.45
N VAL A 216 4.15 9.59 4.14
CA VAL A 216 3.69 10.06 5.44
C VAL A 216 3.46 11.57 5.35
N TYR A 217 2.33 12.05 5.89
CA TYR A 217 1.98 13.46 5.89
C TYR A 217 2.69 14.23 7.03
N PRO A 218 2.87 15.55 6.89
CA PRO A 218 3.51 16.37 7.93
C PRO A 218 2.84 16.21 9.29
N GLY A 219 3.64 15.99 10.32
CA GLY A 219 3.18 15.75 11.69
C GLY A 219 3.17 14.28 12.11
N TYR A 220 3.39 13.37 11.17
CA TYR A 220 3.50 11.94 11.42
C TYR A 220 4.87 11.40 10.98
N GLU A 221 5.27 10.27 11.53
CA GLU A 221 6.54 9.62 11.21
C GLU A 221 6.33 8.09 11.10
N HIS A 222 6.79 7.51 10.00
CA HIS A 222 6.78 6.07 9.85
C HIS A 222 7.93 5.44 10.64
N THR A 223 7.62 4.45 11.45
CA THR A 223 8.60 3.63 12.15
C THR A 223 8.57 2.22 11.58
N VAL A 224 9.72 1.73 11.15
CA VAL A 224 9.87 0.33 10.72
C VAL A 224 9.62 -0.58 11.92
N PHE A 225 8.67 -1.51 11.81
CA PHE A 225 8.28 -2.36 12.94
C PHE A 225 9.47 -3.10 13.57
N ALA A 226 10.37 -3.64 12.74
CA ALA A 226 11.56 -4.37 13.20
C ALA A 226 12.57 -3.51 13.97
N THR A 227 12.44 -2.17 13.98
CA THR A 227 13.37 -1.26 14.68
C THR A 227 12.87 -0.79 16.03
N VAL A 228 11.59 -1.02 16.35
CA VAL A 228 10.97 -0.58 17.61
C VAL A 228 11.64 -1.23 18.83
N ASP A 229 11.95 -2.51 18.72
CA ASP A 229 12.74 -3.27 19.71
C ASP A 229 13.61 -4.30 18.98
N PRO A 230 14.89 -4.49 19.37
CA PRO A 230 15.76 -5.48 18.73
C PRO A 230 15.18 -6.91 18.67
N ARG A 231 14.34 -7.28 19.66
CA ARG A 231 13.65 -8.58 19.69
C ARG A 231 12.64 -8.75 18.56
N PHE A 232 12.07 -7.65 18.07
CA PHE A 232 11.08 -7.69 16.97
C PHE A 232 11.73 -8.08 15.66
N ALA A 233 12.99 -7.69 15.42
CA ALA A 233 13.74 -8.11 14.24
C ALA A 233 13.85 -9.64 14.11
N GLU A 234 13.86 -10.35 15.24
CA GLU A 234 13.97 -11.82 15.28
C GLU A 234 12.69 -12.54 14.82
N VAL A 235 11.56 -11.87 14.80
CA VAL A 235 10.24 -12.46 14.47
C VAL A 235 9.58 -11.76 13.28
N THR A 236 10.30 -10.86 12.58
CA THR A 236 9.70 -10.00 11.55
C THR A 236 10.24 -10.30 10.15
N VAL A 237 9.31 -10.26 9.19
CA VAL A 237 9.54 -10.14 7.74
C VAL A 237 9.05 -8.77 7.31
N THR A 238 9.94 -7.83 6.99
CA THR A 238 9.58 -6.49 6.54
C THR A 238 9.52 -6.43 5.02
N CYS A 239 8.36 -6.09 4.46
CA CYS A 239 8.11 -6.05 3.02
C CYS A 239 8.13 -4.62 2.51
N THR A 240 9.07 -4.29 1.61
CA THR A 240 9.19 -2.99 0.95
C THR A 240 9.33 -3.12 -0.56
N ALA A 241 9.02 -2.07 -1.29
CA ALA A 241 9.22 -2.04 -2.74
C ALA A 241 9.28 -0.59 -3.28
N PRO A 242 10.03 -0.34 -4.36
CA PRO A 242 10.00 0.97 -5.04
C PRO A 242 8.70 1.18 -5.83
N SER A 243 7.83 0.19 -5.91
CA SER A 243 6.65 0.17 -6.77
C SER A 243 5.63 1.26 -6.42
N LYS A 244 5.45 1.58 -5.13
CA LYS A 244 4.58 2.68 -4.69
C LYS A 244 5.35 3.98 -4.64
N THR A 245 6.53 3.99 -4.06
CA THR A 245 7.38 5.19 -3.91
C THR A 245 7.67 5.87 -5.24
N PHE A 246 7.99 5.09 -6.29
CA PHE A 246 8.43 5.61 -7.58
C PHE A 246 7.57 5.17 -8.77
N ASN A 247 6.34 4.68 -8.52
CA ASN A 247 5.42 4.25 -9.57
C ASN A 247 5.99 3.15 -10.51
N LEU A 248 6.63 2.15 -9.93
CA LEU A 248 7.36 1.09 -10.66
C LEU A 248 6.69 -0.29 -10.59
N ALA A 249 5.40 -0.39 -10.26
CA ALA A 249 4.71 -1.66 -10.04
C ALA A 249 4.83 -2.63 -11.23
N GLY A 250 4.76 -2.13 -12.45
CA GLY A 250 4.89 -2.94 -13.67
C GLY A 250 6.28 -3.55 -13.91
N LEU A 251 7.31 -3.10 -13.19
CA LEU A 251 8.68 -3.62 -13.30
C LEU A 251 8.99 -4.75 -12.33
N GLN A 252 8.05 -5.12 -11.46
CA GLN A 252 8.07 -6.34 -10.64
C GLN A 252 9.38 -6.55 -9.87
N ILE A 253 9.65 -5.68 -8.91
CA ILE A 253 10.78 -5.77 -7.98
C ILE A 253 10.38 -5.33 -6.58
N SER A 254 10.74 -6.09 -5.56
CA SER A 254 10.58 -5.73 -4.14
C SER A 254 11.75 -6.24 -3.30
N ASN A 255 11.96 -5.62 -2.15
CA ASN A 255 13.03 -5.91 -1.22
C ASN A 255 12.44 -6.31 0.12
N ILE A 256 12.65 -7.56 0.50
CA ILE A 256 12.11 -8.14 1.73
C ILE A 256 13.26 -8.31 2.70
N PHE A 257 13.15 -7.66 3.85
CA PHE A 257 14.20 -7.71 4.88
C PHE A 257 13.82 -8.72 5.95
N ILE A 258 14.70 -9.70 6.17
CA ILE A 258 14.53 -10.76 7.17
C ILE A 258 15.84 -10.91 7.95
N PRO A 259 16.02 -10.22 9.07
CA PRO A 259 17.24 -10.30 9.88
C PRO A 259 17.52 -11.71 10.39
N ASN A 260 16.50 -12.39 10.90
CA ASN A 260 16.62 -13.75 11.43
C ASN A 260 16.96 -14.76 10.31
N GLU A 261 18.11 -15.40 10.42
CA GLU A 261 18.61 -16.35 9.40
C GLU A 261 17.70 -17.58 9.21
N LYS A 262 17.07 -18.07 10.28
CA LYS A 262 16.17 -19.24 10.18
C LYS A 262 14.90 -18.89 9.41
N LEU A 263 14.29 -17.74 9.72
CA LEU A 263 13.13 -17.25 8.99
C LEU A 263 13.48 -16.97 7.53
N ARG A 264 14.63 -16.36 7.28
CA ARG A 264 15.11 -16.05 5.94
C ARG A 264 15.32 -17.31 5.09
N LYS A 265 15.93 -18.35 5.65
CA LYS A 265 16.10 -19.65 4.97
C LYS A 265 14.78 -20.33 4.67
N ALA A 266 13.84 -20.35 5.62
CA ALA A 266 12.51 -20.90 5.39
C ALA A 266 11.76 -20.14 4.30
N PHE A 267 11.79 -18.81 4.34
CA PHE A 267 11.19 -17.94 3.33
C PHE A 267 11.80 -18.16 1.93
N GLN A 268 13.14 -18.20 1.83
CA GLN A 268 13.83 -18.47 0.57
C GLN A 268 13.46 -19.84 0.01
N THR A 269 13.37 -20.87 0.86
CA THR A 269 12.96 -22.21 0.43
C THR A 269 11.59 -22.23 -0.23
N GLU A 270 10.62 -21.43 0.26
CA GLU A 270 9.30 -21.34 -0.38
C GLU A 270 9.36 -20.60 -1.72
N ILE A 271 10.23 -19.61 -1.86
CA ILE A 271 10.46 -18.95 -3.16
C ILE A 271 11.07 -19.95 -4.15
N ASP A 272 12.11 -20.68 -3.74
CA ASP A 272 12.80 -21.65 -4.61
C ASP A 272 11.83 -22.72 -5.15
N LYS A 273 10.85 -23.15 -4.36
CA LYS A 273 9.78 -24.07 -4.80
C LYS A 273 8.90 -23.52 -5.93
N THR A 274 8.85 -22.20 -6.10
CA THR A 274 8.10 -21.56 -7.20
C THR A 274 8.87 -21.54 -8.51
N GLY A 275 10.19 -21.83 -8.48
CA GLY A 275 11.11 -21.69 -9.61
C GLY A 275 11.49 -20.23 -9.89
N TYR A 276 11.16 -19.28 -9.02
CA TYR A 276 11.57 -17.88 -9.15
C TYR A 276 13.00 -17.74 -8.59
N ASP A 277 13.93 -17.35 -9.44
CA ASP A 277 15.35 -17.18 -9.08
C ASP A 277 15.88 -15.79 -9.48
N GLU A 278 15.72 -15.39 -10.75
CA GLU A 278 16.22 -14.11 -11.22
C GLU A 278 15.13 -13.03 -11.26
N PRO A 279 15.40 -11.85 -10.64
CA PRO A 279 14.53 -10.69 -10.78
C PRO A 279 14.50 -10.13 -12.20
N ASN A 280 13.43 -9.41 -12.54
CA ASN A 280 13.34 -8.67 -13.80
C ASN A 280 14.54 -7.72 -13.98
N ALA A 281 15.27 -7.87 -15.08
CA ALA A 281 16.47 -7.08 -15.37
C ALA A 281 16.21 -5.56 -15.36
N LEU A 282 15.10 -5.10 -15.96
CA LEU A 282 14.71 -3.68 -15.94
C LEU A 282 14.23 -3.23 -14.55
N GLY A 283 13.64 -4.14 -13.77
CA GLY A 283 13.26 -3.90 -12.38
C GLY A 283 14.48 -3.61 -11.51
N ILE A 284 15.58 -4.36 -11.67
CA ILE A 284 16.85 -4.12 -10.96
C ILE A 284 17.38 -2.73 -11.30
N VAL A 285 17.45 -2.39 -12.59
CA VAL A 285 17.98 -1.09 -13.06
C VAL A 285 17.14 0.07 -12.53
N ALA A 286 15.81 -0.06 -12.60
CA ALA A 286 14.90 0.99 -12.13
C ALA A 286 14.96 1.17 -10.61
N CYS A 287 14.99 0.07 -9.84
CA CYS A 287 15.10 0.10 -8.39
C CYS A 287 16.38 0.77 -7.91
N GLU A 288 17.52 0.39 -8.49
CA GLU A 288 18.80 1.01 -8.18
C GLU A 288 18.80 2.53 -8.48
N ALA A 289 18.33 2.92 -9.67
CA ALA A 289 18.26 4.32 -10.07
C ALA A 289 17.30 5.13 -9.17
N ALA A 290 16.14 4.55 -8.82
CA ALA A 290 15.15 5.17 -7.97
C ALA A 290 15.69 5.48 -6.57
N TYR A 291 16.24 4.48 -5.88
CA TYR A 291 16.76 4.65 -4.52
C TYR A 291 18.06 5.46 -4.46
N ARG A 292 18.83 5.49 -5.53
CA ARG A 292 20.06 6.28 -5.61
C ARG A 292 19.81 7.77 -5.87
N ALA A 293 18.80 8.10 -6.69
CA ALA A 293 18.68 9.45 -7.24
C ALA A 293 17.22 9.95 -7.36
N GLY A 294 16.23 9.23 -6.81
CA GLY A 294 14.82 9.60 -6.93
C GLY A 294 14.29 10.53 -5.83
N GLU A 295 15.10 10.90 -4.84
CA GLU A 295 14.67 11.60 -3.63
C GLU A 295 14.02 12.97 -3.95
N ASP A 296 14.66 13.80 -4.81
CA ASP A 296 14.10 15.09 -5.23
C ASP A 296 12.72 14.96 -5.92
N TRP A 297 12.54 13.91 -6.73
CA TRP A 297 11.25 13.63 -7.36
C TRP A 297 10.20 13.25 -6.31
N LEU A 298 10.55 12.42 -5.34
CA LEU A 298 9.66 11.98 -4.27
C LEU A 298 9.24 13.16 -3.38
N ASP A 299 10.16 14.04 -3.01
CA ASP A 299 9.85 15.20 -2.17
C ASP A 299 8.89 16.17 -2.87
N GLN A 300 9.10 16.42 -4.17
CA GLN A 300 8.16 17.21 -4.97
C GLN A 300 6.81 16.51 -5.14
N LEU A 301 6.79 15.18 -5.28
CA LEU A 301 5.57 14.39 -5.32
C LEU A 301 4.81 14.47 -3.99
N ARG A 302 5.47 14.29 -2.85
CA ARG A 302 4.86 14.42 -1.51
C ARG A 302 4.20 15.78 -1.31
N ALA A 303 4.88 16.85 -1.72
CA ALA A 303 4.31 18.21 -1.68
C ALA A 303 3.07 18.33 -2.58
N TYR A 304 3.09 17.72 -3.77
CA TYR A 304 1.96 17.73 -4.68
C TYR A 304 0.78 16.90 -4.16
N LEU A 305 1.04 15.73 -3.57
CA LEU A 305 0.01 14.90 -2.93
C LEU A 305 -0.65 15.61 -1.75
N LEU A 306 0.12 16.34 -0.94
CA LEU A 306 -0.44 17.18 0.14
C LEU A 306 -1.34 18.28 -0.42
N LYS A 307 -0.97 18.90 -1.56
CA LYS A 307 -1.82 19.87 -2.27
C LYS A 307 -3.14 19.23 -2.71
N ASN A 308 -3.08 18.03 -3.30
CA ASN A 308 -4.27 17.28 -3.73
C ASN A 308 -5.15 16.89 -2.53
N LEU A 309 -4.55 16.44 -1.43
CA LEU A 309 -5.28 16.11 -0.20
C LEU A 309 -6.01 17.34 0.35
N ASN A 310 -5.34 18.48 0.43
CA ASN A 310 -5.95 19.72 0.90
C ASN A 310 -7.09 20.17 -0.02
N PHE A 311 -6.91 20.04 -1.33
CA PHE A 311 -7.97 20.35 -2.30
C PHE A 311 -9.19 19.45 -2.10
N LEU A 312 -8.98 18.13 -1.98
CA LEU A 312 -10.06 17.16 -1.72
C LEU A 312 -10.79 17.49 -0.42
N ARG A 313 -10.03 17.70 0.68
CA ARG A 313 -10.60 18.04 2.00
C ARG A 313 -11.53 19.26 1.93
N ASN A 314 -11.04 20.36 1.38
CA ASN A 314 -11.81 21.60 1.27
C ASN A 314 -13.05 21.39 0.37
N PHE A 315 -12.88 20.66 -0.74
CA PHE A 315 -13.99 20.41 -1.66
C PHE A 315 -15.12 19.60 -0.98
N LEU A 316 -14.77 18.55 -0.24
CA LEU A 316 -15.76 17.75 0.50
C LEU A 316 -16.47 18.62 1.54
N GLN A 317 -15.73 19.33 2.38
CA GLN A 317 -16.32 20.17 3.43
C GLN A 317 -17.26 21.25 2.88
N GLU A 318 -16.90 21.89 1.76
CA GLU A 318 -17.68 22.98 1.20
C GLU A 318 -18.81 22.53 0.26
N LYS A 319 -18.62 21.43 -0.45
CA LYS A 319 -19.48 21.04 -1.60
C LYS A 319 -20.21 19.72 -1.42
N ILE A 320 -19.70 18.80 -0.61
CA ILE A 320 -20.29 17.46 -0.37
C ILE A 320 -20.16 17.11 1.11
N PRO A 321 -20.78 17.87 2.03
CA PRO A 321 -20.62 17.67 3.47
C PRO A 321 -21.13 16.32 3.98
N GLN A 322 -21.90 15.57 3.17
CA GLN A 322 -22.36 14.21 3.49
C GLN A 322 -21.27 13.13 3.30
N ILE A 323 -20.15 13.46 2.68
CA ILE A 323 -19.00 12.56 2.54
C ILE A 323 -17.85 13.10 3.37
N HIS A 324 -17.38 12.30 4.33
CA HIS A 324 -16.33 12.74 5.24
C HIS A 324 -15.00 12.11 4.85
N LEU A 325 -13.97 12.92 4.80
CA LEU A 325 -12.60 12.42 4.68
C LEU A 325 -12.18 11.82 6.02
N VAL A 326 -11.81 10.54 6.03
CA VAL A 326 -11.02 9.97 7.11
C VAL A 326 -9.60 10.55 6.95
N GLU A 327 -9.18 11.38 7.92
CA GLU A 327 -7.91 12.12 7.79
C GLU A 327 -6.72 11.15 7.67
N PRO A 328 -6.04 11.11 6.53
CA PRO A 328 -4.91 10.21 6.38
C PRO A 328 -3.66 10.75 7.06
N GLU A 329 -2.96 9.91 7.79
CA GLU A 329 -1.64 10.13 8.35
C GLU A 329 -0.55 9.76 7.34
N GLY A 330 -0.89 8.82 6.44
CA GLY A 330 -0.02 8.36 5.35
C GLY A 330 -0.79 7.84 4.15
N THR A 331 -0.06 7.39 3.16
CA THR A 331 -0.50 6.92 1.84
C THR A 331 -1.08 8.03 0.94
N TYR A 332 -1.26 7.72 -0.34
CA TYR A 332 -2.00 8.57 -1.30
C TYR A 332 -3.35 7.94 -1.68
N LEU A 333 -3.76 6.93 -0.92
CA LEU A 333 -5.04 6.26 -1.04
C LEU A 333 -5.90 6.75 0.12
N VAL A 334 -6.87 7.59 -0.18
CA VAL A 334 -7.69 8.23 0.84
C VAL A 334 -9.00 7.50 1.04
N TRP A 335 -9.47 7.45 2.28
CA TRP A 335 -10.66 6.74 2.71
C TRP A 335 -11.80 7.72 2.95
N LEU A 336 -12.92 7.53 2.28
CA LEU A 336 -14.08 8.41 2.36
C LEU A 336 -15.21 7.69 3.08
N ASP A 337 -15.65 8.24 4.18
CA ASP A 337 -16.87 7.81 4.89
C ASP A 337 -18.10 8.40 4.18
N CYS A 338 -18.85 7.51 3.52
CA CYS A 338 -20.08 7.82 2.79
C CYS A 338 -21.35 7.45 3.58
N SER A 339 -21.24 7.15 4.87
CA SER A 339 -22.34 6.64 5.69
C SER A 339 -23.58 7.57 5.73
N GLU A 340 -23.39 8.89 5.61
CA GLU A 340 -24.48 9.87 5.59
C GLU A 340 -25.23 9.95 4.25
N LEU A 341 -24.77 9.24 3.22
CA LEU A 341 -25.56 9.10 1.98
C LEU A 341 -26.75 8.14 2.14
N GLY A 342 -26.77 7.33 3.20
CA GLY A 342 -27.85 6.39 3.49
C GLY A 342 -27.85 5.14 2.61
N ILE A 343 -26.82 4.93 1.80
CA ILE A 343 -26.60 3.76 0.94
C ILE A 343 -25.27 3.11 1.29
N THR A 344 -25.16 1.78 1.16
CA THR A 344 -23.94 1.03 1.57
C THR A 344 -23.68 -0.16 0.65
N GLY A 345 -22.47 -0.73 0.74
CA GLY A 345 -22.11 -1.94 0.03
C GLY A 345 -22.26 -1.82 -1.49
N GLU A 346 -22.89 -2.79 -2.10
CA GLU A 346 -23.08 -2.84 -3.55
C GLU A 346 -23.88 -1.65 -4.09
N GLU A 347 -24.87 -1.15 -3.34
CA GLU A 347 -25.65 0.01 -3.75
C GLU A 347 -24.79 1.28 -3.84
N LEU A 348 -23.89 1.48 -2.86
CA LEU A 348 -22.90 2.57 -2.91
C LEU A 348 -21.94 2.41 -4.08
N ASP A 349 -21.43 1.22 -4.32
CA ASP A 349 -20.50 0.95 -5.43
C ASP A 349 -21.18 1.20 -6.79
N GLN A 350 -22.43 0.79 -6.97
CA GLN A 350 -23.23 1.05 -8.17
C GLN A 350 -23.52 2.54 -8.33
N PHE A 351 -23.87 3.24 -7.25
CA PHE A 351 -24.07 4.68 -7.26
C PHE A 351 -22.83 5.43 -7.74
N ILE A 352 -21.66 5.09 -7.22
CA ILE A 352 -20.38 5.69 -7.64
C ILE A 352 -20.10 5.46 -9.12
N VAL A 353 -20.36 4.26 -9.62
CA VAL A 353 -20.10 3.92 -11.02
C VAL A 353 -21.16 4.53 -11.94
N ASP A 354 -22.46 4.30 -11.67
CA ASP A 354 -23.52 4.57 -12.62
C ASP A 354 -24.00 6.04 -12.57
N LYS A 355 -23.93 6.67 -11.39
CA LYS A 355 -24.39 8.07 -11.22
C LYS A 355 -23.23 9.06 -11.24
N ALA A 356 -22.14 8.76 -10.57
CA ALA A 356 -20.97 9.64 -10.58
C ALA A 356 -20.02 9.38 -11.77
N GLY A 357 -20.13 8.25 -12.47
CA GLY A 357 -19.22 7.87 -13.56
C GLY A 357 -17.77 7.77 -13.09
N LEU A 358 -17.58 7.26 -11.87
CA LEU A 358 -16.27 7.07 -11.24
C LEU A 358 -16.02 5.58 -10.97
N TRP A 359 -14.78 5.16 -11.11
CA TRP A 359 -14.34 3.85 -10.66
C TRP A 359 -13.38 4.00 -9.49
N LEU A 360 -13.92 3.81 -8.30
CA LEU A 360 -13.21 3.80 -7.02
C LEU A 360 -13.09 2.35 -6.53
N ASP A 361 -12.38 2.13 -5.43
CA ASP A 361 -12.46 0.85 -4.74
C ASP A 361 -13.55 0.90 -3.67
N GLY A 362 -14.56 0.04 -3.83
CA GLY A 362 -15.65 -0.12 -2.87
C GLY A 362 -15.15 -0.63 -1.52
N GLY A 363 -15.63 -0.03 -0.44
CA GLY A 363 -15.09 -0.32 0.88
C GLY A 363 -15.33 -1.74 1.36
N SER A 364 -16.38 -2.41 0.90
CA SER A 364 -16.65 -3.82 1.20
C SER A 364 -15.52 -4.78 0.79
N MET A 365 -14.70 -4.40 -0.19
CA MET A 365 -13.54 -5.18 -0.62
C MET A 365 -12.49 -5.33 0.49
N PHE A 366 -12.40 -4.34 1.39
CA PHE A 366 -11.42 -4.27 2.46
C PHE A 366 -11.89 -4.93 3.76
N GLY A 367 -13.10 -5.44 3.77
CA GLY A 367 -13.74 -6.09 4.90
C GLY A 367 -15.16 -5.56 5.15
N PRO A 368 -15.99 -6.28 5.92
CA PRO A 368 -17.38 -5.91 6.15
C PRO A 368 -17.57 -4.53 6.78
N SER A 369 -16.66 -4.11 7.65
CA SER A 369 -16.66 -2.78 8.30
C SER A 369 -16.47 -1.62 7.31
N GLY A 370 -16.00 -1.89 6.10
CA GLY A 370 -15.80 -0.90 5.03
C GLY A 370 -17.04 -0.61 4.19
N ALA A 371 -18.19 -1.27 4.40
CA ALA A 371 -19.34 -1.23 3.50
C ALA A 371 -19.89 0.20 3.21
N ALA A 372 -19.73 1.13 4.13
CA ALA A 372 -20.14 2.52 3.95
C ALA A 372 -19.04 3.45 3.41
N PHE A 373 -17.93 2.89 2.93
CA PHE A 373 -16.76 3.68 2.55
C PHE A 373 -16.38 3.49 1.09
N GLN A 374 -15.56 4.44 0.58
CA GLN A 374 -14.92 4.37 -0.73
C GLN A 374 -13.45 4.76 -0.62
N ARG A 375 -12.55 4.06 -1.33
CA ARG A 375 -11.15 4.44 -1.40
C ARG A 375 -10.83 5.15 -2.71
N VAL A 376 -10.21 6.33 -2.61
CA VAL A 376 -9.83 7.17 -3.75
C VAL A 376 -8.31 7.27 -3.83
N ASN A 377 -7.74 7.06 -5.02
CA ASN A 377 -6.33 7.36 -5.31
C ASN A 377 -6.21 8.83 -5.74
N ILE A 378 -5.50 9.64 -4.93
CA ILE A 378 -5.25 11.07 -5.23
C ILE A 378 -3.92 11.33 -5.95
N ALA A 379 -3.17 10.29 -6.31
CA ALA A 379 -1.92 10.41 -7.06
C ALA A 379 -2.19 10.57 -8.57
N CYS A 380 -2.88 11.65 -8.90
CA CYS A 380 -3.23 12.08 -10.26
C CYS A 380 -3.10 13.61 -10.39
N PRO A 381 -3.03 14.18 -11.62
CA PRO A 381 -3.09 15.62 -11.83
C PRO A 381 -4.31 16.25 -11.14
N GLN A 382 -4.14 17.42 -10.52
CA GLN A 382 -5.22 18.09 -9.78
C GLN A 382 -6.48 18.28 -10.63
N ALA A 383 -6.34 18.57 -11.92
CA ALA A 383 -7.49 18.71 -12.83
C ALA A 383 -8.29 17.40 -12.97
N THR A 384 -7.64 16.24 -12.89
CA THR A 384 -8.31 14.91 -12.87
C THR A 384 -9.08 14.71 -11.57
N LEU A 385 -8.48 15.05 -10.43
CA LEU A 385 -9.15 14.99 -9.14
C LEU A 385 -10.34 15.95 -9.07
N GLU A 386 -10.19 17.17 -9.55
CA GLU A 386 -11.28 18.17 -9.62
C GLU A 386 -12.45 17.68 -10.48
N LEU A 387 -12.15 17.10 -11.66
CA LEU A 387 -13.17 16.50 -12.52
C LEU A 387 -13.93 15.39 -11.78
N ALA A 388 -13.21 14.50 -11.07
CA ALA A 388 -13.82 13.42 -10.31
C ALA A 388 -14.73 13.94 -9.19
N LEU A 389 -14.28 14.93 -8.44
CA LEU A 389 -15.05 15.52 -7.33
C LEU A 389 -16.29 16.27 -7.83
N ASN A 390 -16.21 16.97 -8.97
CA ASN A 390 -17.37 17.60 -9.58
C ASN A 390 -18.41 16.58 -10.06
N LYS A 391 -17.98 15.44 -10.63
CA LYS A 391 -18.86 14.33 -10.99
C LYS A 391 -19.54 13.74 -9.76
N LEU A 392 -18.78 13.50 -8.70
CA LEU A 392 -19.30 12.98 -7.43
C LEU A 392 -20.35 13.94 -6.83
N LYS A 393 -20.05 15.24 -6.80
CA LYS A 393 -20.98 16.27 -6.33
C LYS A 393 -22.30 16.23 -7.11
N ALA A 394 -22.22 16.23 -8.43
CA ALA A 394 -23.42 16.20 -9.28
C ALA A 394 -24.28 14.94 -9.01
N ALA A 395 -23.65 13.80 -8.74
CA ALA A 395 -24.38 12.59 -8.38
C ALA A 395 -25.05 12.70 -7.01
N VAL A 396 -24.31 13.19 -5.98
CA VAL A 396 -24.85 13.36 -4.61
C VAL A 396 -25.99 14.38 -4.57
N ASP A 397 -25.90 15.49 -5.29
CA ASP A 397 -26.96 16.49 -5.39
C ASP A 397 -28.30 15.89 -5.94
N ASN A 398 -28.21 14.82 -6.71
CA ASN A 398 -29.36 14.10 -7.30
C ASN A 398 -29.74 12.82 -6.54
N LEU A 399 -29.04 12.49 -5.47
CA LEU A 399 -29.40 11.37 -4.60
C LEU A 399 -30.60 11.78 -3.75
N LYS A 400 -31.72 11.07 -3.89
CA LYS A 400 -32.99 11.37 -3.19
C LYS A 400 -33.26 10.33 -2.13
#